data_c35a28f5ceb5cc26341b75bfdf4153b9
#
_entry.id   c35a28f5ceb5cc26341b75bfdf4153b9
#
_cell.length_a   1.000
_cell.length_b   1.000
_cell.length_c   1.000
_cell.angle_alpha   90.00
_cell.angle_beta   90.00
_cell.angle_gamma   90.00
#
_symmetry.space_group_name_H-M   'P 1'
#
loop_
_entity.id
_entity.type
_entity.pdbx_description
1 polymer ?
#
loop_
_entity_poly.entity_id
_entity_poly.type
_entity_poly.pdbx_seq_one_letter_code
_entity_poly.pdbx_strand_id
1 'polypeptide(L)'
;MQQSTERRQLLLAASATGIAALLAACSSPPPAEPKAEAPQPAAPVAAAPPDKVSAATTPRAYRRDAASHLYGKNGERIFKGKMPPLLYAVGVLQVEVDSRGNVIGTSWMRAPRHAPEVMAEIERTVRQAAPFPAPVRMGRVTYTDTWLWHKSGRFQLDTLTEGQT
;
A
#
# COMPACT_ATOMS: atom_id res chain seq x y z
N MET A 1 -10.10 -55.69 0.35
CA MET A 1 -11.34 -56.11 -0.35
C MET A 1 -11.57 -55.07 -1.41
N GLN A 2 -11.04 -55.34 -2.53
CA GLN A 2 -11.68 -55.94 -3.74
C GLN A 2 -12.63 -54.93 -4.34
N GLN A 3 -12.24 -54.50 -5.44
CA GLN A 3 -12.43 -54.97 -6.83
C GLN A 3 -13.52 -54.15 -7.47
N SER A 4 -13.29 -53.64 -8.52
CA SER A 4 -13.20 -54.13 -9.90
C SER A 4 -14.26 -53.45 -10.71
N THR A 5 -14.19 -53.05 -11.81
CA THR A 5 -13.73 -53.59 -13.10
C THR A 5 -14.53 -52.88 -14.15
N GLU A 6 -13.86 -52.25 -15.05
CA GLU A 6 -13.75 -52.61 -16.44
C GLU A 6 -15.02 -52.76 -17.30
N ARG A 7 -14.79 -52.27 -18.49
CA ARG A 7 -15.25 -52.77 -19.82
C ARG A 7 -16.47 -52.03 -20.37
N ARG A 8 -16.54 -51.75 -21.58
CA ARG A 8 -15.98 -52.10 -22.87
C ARG A 8 -16.66 -51.22 -23.90
N GLN A 9 -15.92 -50.63 -24.79
CA GLN A 9 -15.72 -50.96 -26.21
C GLN A 9 -16.99 -51.27 -27.01
N LEU A 10 -17.08 -50.63 -28.10
CA LEU A 10 -17.06 -51.05 -29.50
C LEU A 10 -18.06 -50.32 -30.40
N LEU A 11 -17.56 -49.57 -31.37
CA LEU A 11 -17.63 -49.76 -32.80
C LEU A 11 -19.01 -49.59 -33.45
N LEU A 12 -19.16 -48.83 -34.47
CA LEU A 12 -18.98 -49.00 -35.94
C LEU A 12 -19.64 -47.81 -36.64
N ALA A 13 -18.96 -47.10 -37.40
CA ALA A 13 -18.91 -46.92 -38.84
C ALA A 13 -20.26 -46.99 -39.59
N ALA A 14 -20.56 -45.92 -40.32
CA ALA A 14 -20.95 -45.99 -41.72
C ALA A 14 -21.09 -44.59 -42.34
N SER A 15 -20.43 -44.42 -43.41
CA SER A 15 -20.45 -43.45 -44.43
C SER A 15 -21.80 -43.08 -45.04
N ALA A 16 -22.06 -41.82 -45.40
CA ALA A 16 -22.79 -41.50 -46.62
C ALA A 16 -22.49 -40.05 -47.05
N THR A 17 -21.98 -39.95 -48.20
CA THR A 17 -21.73 -38.86 -49.12
C THR A 17 -23.02 -38.02 -49.40
N GLY A 18 -22.89 -36.70 -49.51
CA GLY A 18 -24.02 -35.91 -50.02
C GLY A 18 -23.80 -34.39 -50.08
N ILE A 19 -23.18 -33.90 -51.14
CA ILE A 19 -23.55 -32.74 -51.96
C ILE A 19 -23.53 -31.34 -51.34
N ALA A 20 -22.76 -30.52 -51.97
CA ALA A 20 -22.54 -29.09 -51.88
C ALA A 20 -23.81 -28.22 -51.89
N ALA A 21 -23.78 -27.18 -51.08
CA ALA A 21 -24.46 -25.91 -51.37
C ALA A 21 -23.61 -24.76 -50.79
N LEU A 22 -23.04 -23.99 -51.70
CA LEU A 22 -22.42 -22.71 -51.43
C LEU A 22 -23.51 -21.70 -51.02
N LEU A 23 -23.47 -21.29 -49.77
CA LEU A 23 -24.10 -20.06 -49.32
C LEU A 23 -23.02 -19.24 -48.61
N ALA A 24 -22.48 -18.28 -49.35
CA ALA A 24 -21.68 -17.21 -48.77
C ALA A 24 -22.57 -16.34 -47.89
N ALA A 25 -22.56 -16.63 -46.59
CA ALA A 25 -23.08 -15.71 -45.60
C ALA A 25 -21.89 -14.90 -45.07
N CYS A 26 -21.92 -13.59 -45.37
CA CYS A 26 -21.03 -12.61 -44.72
C CYS A 26 -21.25 -12.66 -43.20
N SER A 27 -20.49 -13.42 -42.51
CA SER A 27 -20.42 -13.34 -41.04
C SER A 27 -19.45 -12.21 -40.67
N SER A 28 -20.00 -11.05 -40.43
CA SER A 28 -19.27 -10.00 -39.72
C SER A 28 -18.85 -10.56 -38.37
N PRO A 29 -17.57 -10.43 -37.97
CA PRO A 29 -17.15 -10.83 -36.63
C PRO A 29 -17.92 -9.96 -35.60
N PRO A 30 -18.37 -10.53 -34.47
CA PRO A 30 -18.98 -9.75 -33.41
C PRO A 30 -17.96 -8.70 -32.91
N PRO A 31 -18.45 -7.51 -32.48
CA PRO A 31 -17.58 -6.50 -31.89
C PRO A 31 -16.83 -7.14 -30.71
N ALA A 32 -15.51 -7.03 -30.74
CA ALA A 32 -14.69 -7.44 -29.60
C ALA A 32 -15.15 -6.63 -28.39
N GLU A 33 -15.67 -7.31 -27.37
CA GLU A 33 -15.89 -6.71 -26.05
C GLU A 33 -14.56 -6.08 -25.59
N PRO A 34 -14.57 -4.84 -25.08
CA PRO A 34 -13.37 -4.26 -24.53
C PRO A 34 -12.93 -5.13 -23.35
N LYS A 35 -11.88 -5.91 -23.56
CA LYS A 35 -11.19 -6.64 -22.52
C LYS A 35 -10.82 -5.62 -21.45
N ALA A 36 -11.49 -5.69 -20.31
CA ALA A 36 -11.15 -4.87 -19.14
C ALA A 36 -9.67 -5.08 -18.85
N GLU A 37 -8.87 -4.07 -19.19
CA GLU A 37 -7.45 -4.01 -18.87
C GLU A 37 -7.37 -4.03 -17.35
N ALA A 38 -6.80 -5.10 -16.81
CA ALA A 38 -6.53 -5.19 -15.39
C ALA A 38 -5.72 -3.95 -14.98
N PRO A 39 -5.99 -3.33 -13.82
CA PRO A 39 -5.25 -2.17 -13.38
C PRO A 39 -3.77 -2.51 -13.36
N GLN A 40 -3.02 -1.94 -14.30
CA GLN A 40 -1.57 -2.03 -14.28
C GLN A 40 -1.10 -1.40 -12.97
N PRO A 41 -0.19 -2.06 -12.22
CA PRO A 41 0.44 -1.41 -11.09
C PRO A 41 1.08 -0.11 -11.62
N ALA A 42 0.65 1.02 -11.09
CA ALA A 42 1.20 2.32 -11.46
C ALA A 42 2.73 2.22 -11.39
N ALA A 43 3.38 2.47 -12.53
CA ALA A 43 4.83 2.52 -12.59
C ALA A 43 5.33 3.47 -11.49
N PRO A 44 6.44 3.16 -10.80
CA PRO A 44 6.98 4.06 -9.79
C PRO A 44 7.25 5.41 -10.45
N VAL A 45 6.50 6.42 -10.05
CA VAL A 45 6.80 7.80 -10.47
C VAL A 45 8.23 8.04 -10.04
N ALA A 46 9.11 8.35 -10.99
CA ALA A 46 10.50 8.68 -10.71
C ALA A 46 10.49 9.89 -9.78
N ALA A 47 10.63 9.66 -8.48
CA ALA A 47 10.67 10.72 -7.49
C ALA A 47 11.94 11.53 -7.70
N ALA A 48 11.82 12.85 -7.56
CA ALA A 48 12.94 13.76 -7.52
C ALA A 48 14.01 13.28 -6.50
N PRO A 49 15.29 13.67 -6.68
CA PRO A 49 16.32 13.34 -5.70
C PRO A 49 15.87 13.76 -4.30
N PRO A 50 16.16 12.97 -3.26
CA PRO A 50 15.74 13.30 -1.91
C PRO A 50 16.40 14.61 -1.47
N ASP A 51 15.58 15.58 -1.06
CA ASP A 51 16.04 16.87 -0.56
C ASP A 51 16.88 16.74 0.72
N LYS A 52 16.77 15.60 1.40
CA LYS A 52 17.44 15.30 2.67
C LYS A 52 17.97 13.88 2.70
N VAL A 53 19.10 13.71 3.36
CA VAL A 53 19.78 12.44 3.59
C VAL A 53 19.83 12.16 5.08
N SER A 54 19.52 10.92 5.49
CA SER A 54 19.72 10.47 6.86
C SER A 54 21.06 9.74 7.01
N ALA A 55 21.84 10.14 7.99
CA ALA A 55 23.08 9.46 8.37
C ALA A 55 22.83 8.26 9.31
N ALA A 56 21.60 7.96 9.67
CA ALA A 56 21.23 6.87 10.56
C ALA A 56 21.72 5.51 10.03
N THR A 57 22.22 4.70 10.95
CA THR A 57 22.72 3.33 10.68
C THR A 57 21.79 2.25 11.22
N THR A 58 20.75 2.64 11.94
CA THR A 58 19.78 1.72 12.53
C THR A 58 18.35 2.27 12.36
N PRO A 59 17.33 1.42 12.28
CA PRO A 59 15.92 1.87 12.22
C PRO A 59 15.53 2.76 13.40
N ARG A 60 16.09 2.50 14.59
CA ARG A 60 15.84 3.30 15.79
C ARG A 60 16.40 4.72 15.66
N ALA A 61 17.59 4.89 15.12
CA ALA A 61 18.17 6.21 14.85
C ALA A 61 17.37 6.94 13.76
N TYR A 62 17.02 6.24 12.69
CA TYR A 62 16.22 6.77 11.59
C TYR A 62 14.85 7.30 12.02
N ARG A 63 14.24 6.68 13.03
CA ARG A 63 12.95 7.08 13.57
C ARG A 63 12.89 8.58 13.89
N ARG A 64 13.96 9.13 14.48
CA ARG A 64 14.03 10.54 14.82
C ARG A 64 14.09 11.47 13.59
N ASP A 65 14.86 11.07 12.57
CA ASP A 65 14.97 11.82 11.33
C ASP A 65 13.64 11.85 10.59
N ALA A 66 12.96 10.71 10.51
CA ALA A 66 11.65 10.58 9.90
C ALA A 66 10.57 11.38 10.65
N ALA A 67 10.54 11.31 11.98
CA ALA A 67 9.61 12.09 12.80
C ALA A 67 9.85 13.60 12.66
N SER A 68 11.10 14.05 12.66
CA SER A 68 11.46 15.45 12.45
C SER A 68 11.06 15.93 11.05
N HIS A 69 11.19 15.08 10.04
CA HIS A 69 10.74 15.37 8.69
C HIS A 69 9.21 15.55 8.62
N LEU A 70 8.46 14.64 9.23
CA LEU A 70 7.00 14.74 9.33
C LEU A 70 6.56 16.02 10.03
N TYR A 71 7.23 16.40 11.13
CA TYR A 71 6.95 17.65 11.85
C TYR A 71 7.22 18.87 10.96
N GLY A 72 8.34 18.88 10.24
CA GLY A 72 8.67 19.96 9.32
C GLY A 72 7.67 20.17 8.18
N LYS A 73 7.07 19.07 7.69
CA LYS A 73 6.05 19.10 6.63
C LYS A 73 4.63 19.42 7.16
N ASN A 74 4.40 19.26 8.47
CA ASN A 74 3.06 19.36 9.07
C ASN A 74 3.00 20.32 10.26
N GLY A 75 3.82 21.36 10.30
CA GLY A 75 3.96 22.26 11.45
C GLY A 75 2.64 22.81 12.01
N GLU A 76 1.69 23.17 11.12
CA GLU A 76 0.36 23.68 11.49
C GLU A 76 -0.52 22.63 12.16
N ARG A 77 -0.23 21.34 11.91
CA ARG A 77 -1.01 20.21 12.42
C ARG A 77 -0.37 19.55 13.64
N ILE A 78 0.81 19.98 14.04
CA ILE A 78 1.43 19.48 15.25
C ILE A 78 0.70 20.08 16.47
N PHE A 79 0.29 19.22 17.38
CA PHE A 79 -0.26 19.65 18.65
C PHE A 79 0.88 20.23 19.50
N LYS A 80 0.73 21.46 19.96
CA LYS A 80 1.75 22.16 20.74
C LYS A 80 1.52 21.95 22.23
N GLY A 81 2.60 21.72 22.96
CA GLY A 81 2.56 21.44 24.38
C GLY A 81 2.20 19.99 24.70
N LYS A 82 1.99 19.71 25.97
CA LYS A 82 1.62 18.37 26.43
C LYS A 82 0.25 17.96 25.93
N MET A 83 0.14 16.72 25.48
CA MET A 83 -1.15 16.16 25.05
C MET A 83 -2.07 15.93 26.24
N PRO A 84 -3.39 16.10 26.07
CA PRO A 84 -4.35 15.76 27.14
C PRO A 84 -4.37 14.25 27.38
N PRO A 85 -4.81 13.80 28.59
CA PRO A 85 -4.78 12.38 28.94
C PRO A 85 -5.72 11.52 28.10
N LEU A 86 -6.80 12.10 27.54
CA LEU A 86 -7.73 11.42 26.67
C LEU A 86 -7.50 11.83 25.21
N LEU A 87 -6.86 10.96 24.47
CA LEU A 87 -6.65 11.13 23.03
C LEU A 87 -7.83 10.57 22.23
N TYR A 88 -8.14 11.20 21.11
CA TYR A 88 -9.18 10.71 20.21
C TYR A 88 -8.79 9.38 19.56
N ALA A 89 -7.52 9.25 19.12
CA ALA A 89 -7.01 8.01 18.60
C ALA A 89 -5.51 7.84 18.90
N VAL A 90 -5.09 6.58 19.10
CA VAL A 90 -3.70 6.18 19.23
C VAL A 90 -3.45 5.01 18.31
N GLY A 91 -2.48 5.13 17.43
CA GLY A 91 -2.13 4.06 16.47
C GLY A 91 -0.64 3.92 16.29
N VAL A 92 -0.19 2.71 15.95
CA VAL A 92 1.20 2.41 15.61
C VAL A 92 1.28 2.02 14.16
N LEU A 93 1.94 2.87 13.36
CA LEU A 93 2.11 2.68 11.93
C LEU A 93 3.57 2.33 11.61
N GLN A 94 3.75 1.37 10.73
CA GLN A 94 5.01 1.09 10.06
C GLN A 94 4.99 1.68 8.66
N VAL A 95 6.08 2.31 8.27
CA VAL A 95 6.29 2.90 6.96
C VAL A 95 7.56 2.32 6.37
N GLU A 96 7.46 1.69 5.23
CA GLU A 96 8.63 1.21 4.49
C GLU A 96 9.15 2.29 3.56
N VAL A 97 10.43 2.61 3.71
CA VAL A 97 11.11 3.66 2.97
C VAL A 97 12.29 3.06 2.19
N ASP A 98 12.34 3.34 0.90
CA ASP A 98 13.43 2.90 0.03
C ASP A 98 14.70 3.77 0.17
N SER A 99 15.76 3.41 -0.57
CA SER A 99 17.05 4.12 -0.56
C SER A 99 16.98 5.57 -1.01
N ARG A 100 15.88 5.98 -1.65
CA ARG A 100 15.64 7.34 -2.15
C ARG A 100 14.70 8.14 -1.26
N GLY A 101 14.16 7.54 -0.21
CA GLY A 101 13.18 8.18 0.66
C GLY A 101 11.73 8.00 0.22
N ASN A 102 11.44 7.21 -0.82
CA ASN A 102 10.08 6.95 -1.24
C ASN A 102 9.37 6.02 -0.27
N VAL A 103 8.11 6.30 -0.02
CA VAL A 103 7.23 5.40 0.74
C VAL A 103 6.75 4.28 -0.19
N ILE A 104 7.20 3.06 0.07
CA ILE A 104 6.89 1.87 -0.72
C ILE A 104 5.83 0.98 -0.08
N GLY A 105 5.50 1.22 1.18
CA GLY A 105 4.44 0.49 1.88
C GLY A 105 4.12 1.11 3.23
N THR A 106 2.91 0.84 3.70
CA THR A 106 2.46 1.18 5.06
C THR A 106 1.72 -0.01 5.64
N SER A 107 1.93 -0.29 6.93
CA SER A 107 1.21 -1.34 7.66
C SER A 107 0.95 -0.93 9.10
N TRP A 108 -0.22 -1.27 9.61
CA TRP A 108 -0.61 -0.98 10.98
C TRP A 108 -0.18 -2.09 11.92
N MET A 109 0.72 -1.80 12.85
CA MET A 109 0.97 -2.69 14.00
C MET A 109 -0.21 -2.62 14.99
N ARG A 110 -0.75 -1.41 15.20
CA ARG A 110 -1.93 -1.17 16.02
C ARG A 110 -2.78 -0.11 15.34
N ALA A 111 -3.88 -0.55 14.75
CA ALA A 111 -4.82 0.34 14.08
C ALA A 111 -5.86 0.90 15.04
N PRO A 112 -6.13 2.20 15.08
CA PRO A 112 -7.24 2.78 15.83
C PRO A 112 -8.57 2.54 15.08
N ARG A 113 -9.06 1.32 15.10
CA ARG A 113 -10.21 0.86 14.30
C ARG A 113 -11.51 1.60 14.58
N HIS A 114 -11.62 2.26 15.72
CA HIS A 114 -12.76 3.12 16.07
C HIS A 114 -12.76 4.46 15.34
N ALA A 115 -11.66 4.81 14.67
CA ALA A 115 -11.48 6.08 13.97
C ALA A 115 -10.86 5.84 12.57
N PRO A 116 -11.61 5.22 11.63
CA PRO A 116 -11.09 4.89 10.30
C PRO A 116 -10.70 6.13 9.50
N GLU A 117 -11.34 7.27 9.73
CA GLU A 117 -10.99 8.56 9.13
C GLU A 117 -9.60 9.04 9.58
N VAL A 118 -9.23 8.79 10.83
CA VAL A 118 -7.88 9.09 11.35
C VAL A 118 -6.85 8.19 10.71
N MET A 119 -7.16 6.91 10.52
CA MET A 119 -6.26 5.98 9.83
C MET A 119 -5.96 6.46 8.42
N ALA A 120 -7.00 6.80 7.64
CA ALA A 120 -6.84 7.33 6.28
C ALA A 120 -6.04 8.64 6.25
N GLU A 121 -6.28 9.52 7.22
CA GLU A 121 -5.60 10.80 7.34
C GLU A 121 -4.11 10.64 7.68
N ILE A 122 -3.77 9.73 8.58
CA ILE A 122 -2.37 9.40 8.92
C ILE A 122 -1.63 8.85 7.69
N GLU A 123 -2.24 7.90 7.00
CA GLU A 123 -1.63 7.33 5.79
C GLU A 123 -1.45 8.38 4.69
N ARG A 124 -2.44 9.26 4.50
CA ARG A 124 -2.34 10.40 3.58
C ARG A 124 -1.19 11.33 3.98
N THR A 125 -1.08 11.68 5.26
CA THR A 125 -0.04 12.55 5.80
C THR A 125 1.36 11.98 5.53
N VAL A 126 1.53 10.67 5.72
CA VAL A 126 2.78 9.96 5.43
C VAL A 126 3.11 10.02 3.93
N ARG A 127 2.15 9.71 3.06
CA ARG A 127 2.37 9.73 1.60
C ARG A 127 2.71 11.14 1.09
N GLN A 128 2.06 12.17 1.62
CA GLN A 128 2.32 13.57 1.26
C GLN A 128 3.66 14.09 1.77
N ALA A 129 4.19 13.49 2.82
CA ALA A 129 5.51 13.84 3.33
C ALA A 129 6.66 13.25 2.51
N ALA A 130 6.41 12.31 1.61
CA ALA A 130 7.44 11.75 0.74
C ALA A 130 8.02 12.82 -0.21
N PRO A 131 9.32 12.73 -0.56
CA PRO A 131 10.28 11.75 -0.07
C PRO A 131 10.76 12.05 1.37
N PHE A 132 10.94 11.00 2.15
CA PHE A 132 11.57 11.04 3.46
C PHE A 132 13.10 11.22 3.33
N PRO A 133 13.83 11.56 4.42
CA PRO A 133 15.27 11.53 4.39
C PRO A 133 15.80 10.18 3.92
N ALA A 134 16.62 10.19 2.85
CA ALA A 134 17.10 8.95 2.25
C ALA A 134 17.96 8.14 3.23
N PRO A 135 17.66 6.88 3.51
CA PRO A 135 18.41 6.03 4.45
C PRO A 135 19.66 5.45 3.79
N VAL A 136 20.59 6.31 3.35
CA VAL A 136 21.72 5.93 2.49
C VAL A 136 22.63 4.88 3.10
N ARG A 137 22.71 4.79 4.43
CA ARG A 137 23.55 3.80 5.12
C ARG A 137 22.86 2.45 5.32
N MET A 138 21.56 2.38 5.14
CA MET A 138 20.75 1.16 5.30
C MET A 138 20.15 0.68 3.97
N GLY A 139 20.11 1.55 2.95
CA GLY A 139 19.51 1.26 1.66
C GLY A 139 17.97 1.20 1.68
N ARG A 140 17.40 0.62 2.72
CA ARG A 140 15.95 0.50 2.97
C ARG A 140 15.72 0.44 4.48
N VAL A 141 14.62 1.01 4.93
CA VAL A 141 14.29 0.99 6.36
C VAL A 141 12.79 0.89 6.57
N THR A 142 12.39 0.16 7.61
CA THR A 142 11.04 0.24 8.15
C THR A 142 11.05 1.21 9.33
N TYR A 143 10.38 2.33 9.16
CA TYR A 143 10.18 3.33 10.19
C TYR A 143 8.87 3.04 10.94
N THR A 144 8.92 3.03 12.25
CA THR A 144 7.75 2.75 13.10
C THR A 144 7.57 3.87 14.12
N ASP A 145 6.37 4.43 14.20
CA ASP A 145 6.05 5.41 15.24
C ASP A 145 4.62 5.28 15.74
N THR A 146 4.39 5.79 16.96
CA THR A 146 3.06 5.91 17.55
C THR A 146 2.51 7.29 17.27
N TRP A 147 1.33 7.32 16.67
CA TRP A 147 0.58 8.52 16.38
C TRP A 147 -0.39 8.81 17.52
N LEU A 148 -0.20 9.94 18.17
CA LEU A 148 -1.05 10.46 19.22
C LEU A 148 -1.96 11.51 18.60
N TRP A 149 -3.25 11.19 18.43
CA TRP A 149 -4.19 12.02 17.69
C TRP A 149 -5.19 12.69 18.60
N HIS A 150 -5.23 14.02 18.54
CA HIS A 150 -6.18 14.84 19.29
C HIS A 150 -7.46 15.06 18.47
N LYS A 151 -8.60 15.26 19.15
CA LYS A 151 -9.91 15.53 18.54
C LYS A 151 -9.96 16.77 17.61
N SER A 152 -8.99 17.68 17.73
CA SER A 152 -8.88 18.84 16.84
C SER A 152 -8.26 18.53 15.47
N GLY A 153 -7.88 17.29 15.19
CA GLY A 153 -7.16 16.90 13.99
C GLY A 153 -5.65 17.16 14.04
N ARG A 154 -5.14 17.66 15.17
CA ARG A 154 -3.71 17.81 15.43
C ARG A 154 -3.16 16.54 16.06
N PHE A 155 -1.85 16.31 15.88
CA PHE A 155 -1.20 15.10 16.36
C PHE A 155 0.20 15.38 16.93
N GLN A 156 0.71 14.40 17.65
CA GLN A 156 2.12 14.24 17.95
C GLN A 156 2.57 12.82 17.59
N LEU A 157 3.86 12.65 17.35
CA LEU A 157 4.52 11.37 17.27
C LEU A 157 5.22 11.07 18.58
N ASP A 158 5.10 9.85 19.07
CA ASP A 158 5.73 9.44 20.35
C ASP A 158 7.23 9.72 20.37
N THR A 159 7.90 9.60 19.22
CA THR A 159 9.32 9.92 19.08
C THR A 159 9.69 11.37 19.46
N LEU A 160 8.78 12.31 19.25
CA LEU A 160 8.98 13.76 19.48
C LEU A 160 7.89 14.37 20.38
N THR A 161 7.18 13.54 21.14
CA THR A 161 6.12 14.03 22.03
C THR A 161 6.68 14.89 23.17
N GLU A 162 5.89 15.89 23.55
CA GLU A 162 6.14 16.69 24.76
C GLU A 162 5.55 16.04 26.01
N GLY A 163 5.02 14.82 25.87
CA GLY A 163 4.38 14.05 26.94
C GLY A 163 2.89 14.34 27.09
N GLN A 164 2.32 13.81 28.16
CA GLN A 164 0.91 14.02 28.55
C GLN A 164 0.82 14.78 29.87
N THR A 165 -0.29 15.47 30.07
CA THR A 165 -0.60 16.17 31.35
C THR A 165 -1.21 15.21 32.34
#